data_665afca8487628c43b038d58587e54fc
#
_entry.id   665afca8487628c43b038d58587e54fc
#
_cell.length_a   1.000
_cell.length_b   1.000
_cell.length_c   1.000
_cell.angle_alpha   90.00
_cell.angle_beta   90.00
_cell.angle_gamma   90.00
#
_symmetry.space_group_name_H-M   'P 1'
#
loop_
_entity.id
_entity.type
_entity.pdbx_description
1 polymer ?
#
loop_
_entity_poly.entity_id
_entity_poly.type
_entity_poly.pdbx_seq_one_letter_code
_entity_poly.pdbx_strand_id
1 'polypeptide(L)'
;MKYNGFYFWMFKSPMKAVLTEKYGNAYAGETMKKSKKVYRELVGKAADIGDDNPMAYNELFALAFVAPYIASGKKIPPETVQEMMRRSLYHIKWYFAKTDLNTDKGKAENKKSIVKYVKWYTPEKEKQYPTSFKVDFEGQPHEGACYYRITRCPICAYAEKLGVSELMPLFRELDEVMIT
;
A
#
# COMPACT_ATOMS: atom_id res chain seq x y z
N MET A 1 -8.58 7.48 9.92
CA MET A 1 -8.28 6.03 9.74
C MET A 1 -7.79 5.42 11.05
N LYS A 2 -8.31 4.27 11.47
CA LYS A 2 -7.88 3.62 12.72
C LYS A 2 -6.57 2.86 12.53
N TYR A 3 -5.62 3.06 13.44
CA TYR A 3 -4.40 2.28 13.49
C TYR A 3 -4.72 0.78 13.61
N ASN A 4 -4.19 0.02 12.67
CA ASN A 4 -4.20 -1.43 12.68
C ASN A 4 -2.75 -1.93 12.54
N GLY A 5 -2.22 -2.54 13.58
CA GLY A 5 -0.86 -3.07 13.59
C GLY A 5 -0.66 -4.32 12.72
N PHE A 6 -1.74 -4.87 12.17
CA PHE A 6 -1.76 -6.13 11.43
C PHE A 6 -0.84 -6.10 10.20
N TYR A 7 -0.94 -5.07 9.36
CA TYR A 7 -0.13 -5.00 8.14
C TYR A 7 1.37 -4.88 8.45
N PHE A 8 1.75 -4.03 9.40
CA PHE A 8 3.15 -3.96 9.82
C PHE A 8 3.66 -5.28 10.40
N TRP A 9 2.83 -5.97 11.19
CA TRP A 9 3.16 -7.28 11.73
C TRP A 9 3.37 -8.31 10.61
N MET A 10 2.50 -8.33 9.61
CA MET A 10 2.54 -9.24 8.49
C MET A 10 3.84 -9.11 7.65
N PHE A 11 4.31 -7.86 7.47
CA PHE A 11 5.52 -7.58 6.68
C PHE A 11 6.81 -7.56 7.50
N LYS A 12 6.73 -7.56 8.81
CA LYS A 12 7.88 -7.36 9.71
C LYS A 12 9.01 -8.36 9.46
N SER A 13 8.69 -9.65 9.29
CA SER A 13 9.70 -10.71 9.14
C SER A 13 10.51 -10.57 7.85
N PRO A 14 9.90 -10.51 6.66
CA PRO A 14 10.64 -10.32 5.42
C PRO A 14 11.40 -8.98 5.34
N MET A 15 10.84 -7.88 5.85
CA MET A 15 11.56 -6.60 5.91
C MET A 15 12.80 -6.71 6.81
N LYS A 16 12.67 -7.35 7.97
CA LYS A 16 13.80 -7.57 8.87
C LYS A 16 14.88 -8.44 8.22
N ALA A 17 14.49 -9.46 7.47
CA ALA A 17 15.44 -10.35 6.78
C ALA A 17 16.31 -9.54 5.78
N VAL A 18 15.69 -8.70 4.94
CA VAL A 18 16.42 -7.83 4.00
C VAL A 18 17.40 -6.91 4.73
N LEU A 19 16.94 -6.27 5.80
CA LEU A 19 17.81 -5.37 6.58
C LEU A 19 18.95 -6.13 7.26
N THR A 20 18.70 -7.35 7.74
CA THR A 20 19.73 -8.19 8.34
C THR A 20 20.81 -8.59 7.34
N GLU A 21 20.41 -9.00 6.13
CA GLU A 21 21.33 -9.37 5.07
C GLU A 21 22.23 -8.20 4.64
N LYS A 22 21.67 -6.99 4.55
CA LYS A 22 22.39 -5.81 4.07
C LYS A 22 23.19 -5.06 5.14
N TYR A 23 22.68 -5.03 6.37
CA TYR A 23 23.21 -4.13 7.43
C TYR A 23 23.49 -4.84 8.76
N GLY A 24 23.24 -6.15 8.85
CA GLY A 24 23.44 -6.93 10.06
C GLY A 24 22.28 -6.87 11.07
N ASN A 25 22.28 -7.85 12.00
CA ASN A 25 21.18 -8.08 12.95
C ASN A 25 20.91 -6.90 13.90
N ALA A 26 21.96 -6.25 14.37
CA ALA A 26 21.82 -5.12 15.32
C ALA A 26 21.07 -3.95 14.67
N TYR A 27 21.51 -3.53 13.48
CA TYR A 27 20.86 -2.46 12.72
C TYR A 27 19.41 -2.81 12.36
N ALA A 28 19.19 -4.04 11.85
CA ALA A 28 17.85 -4.51 11.49
C ALA A 28 16.90 -4.51 12.70
N GLY A 29 17.36 -5.01 13.84
CA GLY A 29 16.58 -5.05 15.07
C GLY A 29 16.17 -3.66 15.56
N GLU A 30 17.13 -2.73 15.62
CA GLU A 30 16.88 -1.34 16.02
C GLU A 30 15.95 -0.61 15.07
N THR A 31 16.22 -0.71 13.76
CA THR A 31 15.40 -0.08 12.71
C THR A 31 13.96 -0.58 12.78
N MET A 32 13.74 -1.90 12.85
CA MET A 32 12.39 -2.46 12.93
C MET A 32 11.65 -2.09 14.22
N LYS A 33 12.35 -1.95 15.34
CA LYS A 33 11.76 -1.44 16.60
C LYS A 33 11.27 0.00 16.44
N LYS A 34 12.09 0.88 15.86
CA LYS A 34 11.73 2.26 15.55
C LYS A 34 10.60 2.34 14.53
N SER A 35 10.65 1.52 13.48
CA SER A 35 9.64 1.46 12.41
C SER A 35 8.23 1.19 12.93
N LYS A 36 8.07 0.32 13.94
CA LYS A 36 6.76 0.07 14.55
C LYS A 36 6.15 1.33 15.15
N LYS A 37 6.96 2.16 15.81
CA LYS A 37 6.52 3.44 16.39
C LYS A 37 6.17 4.43 15.28
N VAL A 38 7.07 4.58 14.30
CA VAL A 38 6.87 5.46 13.14
C VAL A 38 5.61 5.06 12.37
N TYR A 39 5.38 3.78 12.10
CA TYR A 39 4.18 3.31 11.43
C TYR A 39 2.90 3.75 12.16
N ARG A 40 2.86 3.61 13.50
CA ARG A 40 1.71 4.06 14.30
C ARG A 40 1.49 5.57 14.17
N GLU A 41 2.56 6.36 14.21
CA GLU A 41 2.50 7.81 14.07
C GLU A 41 2.04 8.23 12.67
N LEU A 42 2.54 7.56 11.61
CA LEU A 42 2.14 7.82 10.24
C LEU A 42 0.65 7.54 10.03
N VAL A 43 0.16 6.38 10.48
CA VAL A 43 -1.27 6.04 10.38
C VAL A 43 -2.14 7.03 11.16
N GLY A 44 -1.69 7.47 12.34
CA GLY A 44 -2.42 8.45 13.14
C GLY A 44 -2.47 9.85 12.55
N LYS A 45 -1.52 10.21 11.68
CA LYS A 45 -1.43 11.51 11.00
C LYS A 45 -1.94 11.48 9.55
N ALA A 46 -2.18 10.30 9.01
CA ALA A 46 -2.74 10.13 7.67
C ALA A 46 -4.14 10.75 7.61
N ALA A 47 -4.51 11.25 6.43
CA ALA A 47 -5.83 11.80 6.22
C ALA A 47 -6.91 10.73 6.46
N ASP A 48 -8.05 11.16 6.96
CA ASP A 48 -9.19 10.27 7.05
C ASP A 48 -9.80 10.08 5.65
N ILE A 49 -9.74 8.85 5.16
CA ILE A 49 -10.28 8.43 3.86
C ILE A 49 -11.52 7.54 3.99
N GLY A 50 -12.06 7.42 5.20
CA GLY A 50 -13.20 6.59 5.57
C GLY A 50 -12.80 5.21 6.06
N ASP A 51 -13.28 4.83 7.25
CA ASP A 51 -13.00 3.49 7.83
C ASP A 51 -13.66 2.36 7.01
N ASP A 52 -14.74 2.67 6.30
CA ASP A 52 -15.50 1.77 5.42
C ASP A 52 -15.02 1.82 3.95
N ASN A 53 -13.97 2.58 3.66
CA ASN A 53 -13.41 2.71 2.33
C ASN A 53 -12.75 1.39 1.89
N PRO A 54 -13.22 0.76 0.79
CA PRO A 54 -12.63 -0.49 0.31
C PRO A 54 -11.16 -0.42 -0.06
N MET A 55 -10.63 0.79 -0.31
CA MET A 55 -9.22 1.03 -0.67
C MET A 55 -8.35 1.48 0.51
N ALA A 56 -8.91 1.61 1.73
CA ALA A 56 -8.15 2.11 2.90
C ALA A 56 -6.94 1.23 3.24
N TYR A 57 -7.00 -0.06 2.96
CA TYR A 57 -5.88 -0.97 3.19
C TYR A 57 -4.64 -0.62 2.37
N ASN A 58 -4.79 -0.05 1.16
CA ASN A 58 -3.66 0.34 0.32
C ASN A 58 -2.77 1.38 1.01
N GLU A 59 -3.37 2.33 1.72
CA GLU A 59 -2.62 3.33 2.47
C GLU A 59 -1.89 2.70 3.66
N LEU A 60 -2.54 1.80 4.39
CA LEU A 60 -1.92 1.06 5.49
C LEU A 60 -0.73 0.20 5.02
N PHE A 61 -0.86 -0.45 3.86
CA PHE A 61 0.23 -1.17 3.22
C PHE A 61 1.41 -0.27 2.89
N ALA A 62 1.16 0.83 2.18
CA ALA A 62 2.19 1.76 1.78
C ALA A 62 2.96 2.31 2.99
N LEU A 63 2.24 2.76 4.02
CA LEU A 63 2.85 3.29 5.24
C LEU A 63 3.69 2.27 6.00
N ALA A 64 3.38 0.97 5.91
CA ALA A 64 4.19 -0.07 6.53
C ALA A 64 5.60 -0.16 5.90
N PHE A 65 5.76 0.17 4.61
CA PHE A 65 7.06 0.22 3.93
C PHE A 65 7.74 1.58 4.03
N VAL A 66 6.98 2.66 4.12
CA VAL A 66 7.53 4.01 4.38
C VAL A 66 8.14 4.10 5.79
N ALA A 67 7.56 3.39 6.75
CA ALA A 67 7.99 3.47 8.15
C ALA A 67 9.47 3.09 8.39
N PRO A 68 10.04 1.99 7.87
CA PRO A 68 11.47 1.68 8.03
C PRO A 68 12.38 2.69 7.32
N TYR A 69 11.95 3.23 6.18
CA TYR A 69 12.69 4.29 5.50
C TYR A 69 12.84 5.54 6.39
N ILE A 70 11.75 6.04 6.93
CA ILE A 70 11.76 7.19 7.86
C ILE A 70 12.49 6.83 9.17
N ALA A 71 12.27 5.64 9.72
CA ALA A 71 12.90 5.19 10.97
C ALA A 71 14.42 5.10 10.87
N SER A 72 14.96 4.86 9.68
CA SER A 72 16.40 4.88 9.40
C SER A 72 16.97 6.29 9.25
N GLY A 73 16.15 7.34 9.30
CA GLY A 73 16.52 8.70 8.93
C GLY A 73 16.77 8.84 7.42
N LYS A 74 16.05 8.08 6.60
CA LYS A 74 16.17 8.02 5.13
C LYS A 74 17.55 7.52 4.66
N LYS A 75 18.24 6.75 5.50
CA LYS A 75 19.57 6.19 5.19
C LYS A 75 19.51 4.87 4.42
N ILE A 76 18.35 4.23 4.41
CA ILE A 76 18.11 3.02 3.61
C ILE A 76 17.88 3.47 2.17
N PRO A 77 18.64 2.99 1.16
CA PRO A 77 18.38 3.32 -0.24
C PRO A 77 16.98 2.88 -0.69
N PRO A 78 16.33 3.61 -1.62
CA PRO A 78 15.02 3.23 -2.17
C PRO A 78 14.98 1.79 -2.70
N GLU A 79 16.06 1.30 -3.32
CA GLU A 79 16.17 -0.07 -3.82
C GLU A 79 16.10 -1.13 -2.71
N THR A 80 16.54 -0.78 -1.50
CA THR A 80 16.38 -1.67 -0.33
C THR A 80 14.93 -1.68 0.14
N VAL A 81 14.24 -0.54 0.08
CA VAL A 81 12.80 -0.48 0.37
C VAL A 81 12.05 -1.33 -0.65
N GLN A 82 12.36 -1.21 -1.94
CA GLN A 82 11.80 -2.03 -3.02
C GLN A 82 11.98 -3.53 -2.74
N GLU A 83 13.18 -3.94 -2.37
CA GLU A 83 13.45 -5.34 -2.02
C GLU A 83 12.63 -5.82 -0.80
N MET A 84 12.51 -4.96 0.23
CA MET A 84 11.62 -5.25 1.37
C MET A 84 10.18 -5.43 0.92
N MET A 85 9.69 -4.57 0.02
CA MET A 85 8.35 -4.65 -0.53
C MET A 85 8.14 -5.96 -1.30
N ARG A 86 9.00 -6.26 -2.26
CA ARG A 86 8.93 -7.48 -3.08
C ARG A 86 8.91 -8.73 -2.21
N ARG A 87 9.88 -8.90 -1.31
CA ARG A 87 9.94 -10.08 -0.44
C ARG A 87 8.72 -10.19 0.48
N SER A 88 8.22 -9.05 0.98
CA SER A 88 7.04 -9.04 1.82
C SER A 88 5.79 -9.50 1.07
N LEU A 89 5.59 -9.04 -0.16
CA LEU A 89 4.46 -9.43 -0.98
C LEU A 89 4.54 -10.88 -1.44
N TYR A 90 5.71 -11.35 -1.86
CA TYR A 90 5.90 -12.76 -2.16
C TYR A 90 5.63 -13.66 -0.95
N HIS A 91 6.04 -13.22 0.24
CA HIS A 91 5.75 -13.96 1.47
C HIS A 91 4.25 -14.12 1.76
N ILE A 92 3.44 -13.15 1.35
CA ILE A 92 1.99 -13.16 1.54
C ILE A 92 1.21 -13.39 0.24
N LYS A 93 1.85 -13.90 -0.82
CA LYS A 93 1.19 -14.16 -2.11
C LYS A 93 -0.10 -14.98 -1.95
N TRP A 94 -0.14 -15.90 -1.01
CA TRP A 94 -1.33 -16.68 -0.67
C TRP A 94 -2.54 -15.82 -0.26
N TYR A 95 -2.31 -14.66 0.32
CA TYR A 95 -3.36 -13.72 0.72
C TYR A 95 -4.06 -13.11 -0.50
N PHE A 96 -3.31 -12.89 -1.58
CA PHE A 96 -3.81 -12.33 -2.84
C PHE A 96 -4.23 -13.37 -3.87
N ALA A 97 -4.09 -14.67 -3.58
CA ALA A 97 -4.43 -15.74 -4.52
C ALA A 97 -5.88 -15.71 -5.03
N LYS A 98 -6.78 -15.03 -4.31
CA LYS A 98 -8.18 -14.84 -4.72
C LYS A 98 -8.34 -13.85 -5.87
N THR A 99 -7.36 -12.97 -6.08
CA THR A 99 -7.37 -11.90 -7.09
C THR A 99 -6.31 -12.11 -8.17
N ASP A 100 -5.84 -13.34 -8.34
CA ASP A 100 -4.89 -13.70 -9.40
C ASP A 100 -5.52 -13.44 -10.78
N LEU A 101 -5.07 -12.41 -11.47
CA LEU A 101 -5.59 -11.98 -12.77
C LEU A 101 -5.24 -12.93 -13.93
N ASN A 102 -4.39 -13.93 -13.69
CA ASN A 102 -4.18 -15.00 -14.67
C ASN A 102 -5.34 -15.99 -14.71
N THR A 103 -6.29 -15.91 -13.79
CA THR A 103 -7.48 -16.77 -13.72
C THR A 103 -8.76 -15.97 -13.92
N ASP A 104 -9.77 -16.57 -14.56
CA ASP A 104 -11.08 -15.93 -14.76
C ASP A 104 -11.78 -15.64 -13.42
N LYS A 105 -11.58 -16.50 -12.42
CA LYS A 105 -12.07 -16.29 -11.07
C LYS A 105 -11.42 -15.06 -10.42
N GLY A 106 -10.11 -14.93 -10.54
CA GLY A 106 -9.39 -13.78 -10.01
C GLY A 106 -9.77 -12.48 -10.70
N LYS A 107 -9.93 -12.49 -12.04
CA LYS A 107 -10.46 -11.35 -12.80
C LYS A 107 -11.85 -10.93 -12.30
N ALA A 108 -12.74 -11.89 -12.09
CA ALA A 108 -14.09 -11.62 -11.58
C ALA A 108 -14.06 -11.01 -10.15
N GLU A 109 -13.23 -11.54 -9.26
CA GLU A 109 -13.08 -11.01 -7.89
C GLU A 109 -12.46 -9.61 -7.89
N ASN A 110 -11.45 -9.35 -8.72
CA ASN A 110 -10.88 -8.02 -8.88
C ASN A 110 -11.93 -7.02 -9.38
N LYS A 111 -12.70 -7.38 -10.41
CA LYS A 111 -13.80 -6.55 -10.92
C LYS A 111 -14.82 -6.22 -9.83
N LYS A 112 -15.21 -7.20 -8.99
CA LYS A 112 -16.09 -6.96 -7.85
C LYS A 112 -15.54 -5.94 -6.87
N SER A 113 -14.23 -6.02 -6.58
CA SER A 113 -13.56 -5.07 -5.68
C SER A 113 -13.61 -3.65 -6.23
N ILE A 114 -13.33 -3.48 -7.52
CA ILE A 114 -13.40 -2.17 -8.19
C ILE A 114 -14.85 -1.64 -8.19
N VAL A 115 -15.83 -2.46 -8.54
CA VAL A 115 -17.26 -2.09 -8.51
C VAL A 115 -17.70 -1.70 -7.10
N LYS A 116 -17.21 -2.39 -6.07
CA LYS A 116 -17.49 -2.06 -4.66
C LYS A 116 -16.97 -0.67 -4.32
N TYR A 117 -15.75 -0.35 -4.77
CA TYR A 117 -15.18 0.97 -4.55
C TYR A 117 -15.98 2.08 -5.27
N VAL A 118 -16.35 1.86 -6.54
CA VAL A 118 -17.16 2.83 -7.30
C VAL A 118 -18.48 3.11 -6.61
N LYS A 119 -19.14 2.06 -6.12
CA LYS A 119 -20.40 2.22 -5.36
C LYS A 119 -20.22 2.94 -4.04
N TRP A 120 -19.07 2.80 -3.38
CA TRP A 120 -18.75 3.51 -2.15
C TRP A 120 -18.48 4.99 -2.40
N TYR A 121 -17.83 5.33 -3.53
CA TYR A 121 -17.41 6.69 -3.85
C TYR A 121 -18.57 7.49 -4.46
N THR A 122 -19.36 8.11 -3.60
CA THR A 122 -20.47 9.00 -3.99
C THR A 122 -20.09 10.46 -3.82
N PRO A 123 -20.85 11.44 -4.39
CA PRO A 123 -20.64 12.86 -4.15
C PRO A 123 -20.63 13.24 -2.67
N GLU A 124 -21.42 12.57 -1.83
CA GLU A 124 -21.44 12.77 -0.38
C GLU A 124 -20.14 12.29 0.25
N LYS A 125 -19.66 11.11 -0.14
CA LYS A 125 -18.37 10.57 0.31
C LYS A 125 -17.20 11.44 -0.16
N GLU A 126 -17.27 12.00 -1.37
CA GLU A 126 -16.25 12.95 -1.85
C GLU A 126 -16.18 14.22 -0.99
N LYS A 127 -17.34 14.76 -0.58
CA LYS A 127 -17.39 15.92 0.33
C LYS A 127 -16.89 15.56 1.73
N GLN A 128 -17.24 14.38 2.23
CA GLN A 128 -16.84 13.92 3.57
C GLN A 128 -15.35 13.57 3.63
N TYR A 129 -14.79 12.96 2.56
CA TYR A 129 -13.42 12.50 2.48
C TYR A 129 -12.70 13.07 1.24
N PRO A 130 -12.46 14.39 1.17
CA PRO A 130 -11.96 15.06 -0.02
C PRO A 130 -10.55 14.63 -0.43
N THR A 131 -9.81 13.99 0.47
CA THR A 131 -8.47 13.46 0.23
C THR A 131 -8.44 11.98 -0.17
N SER A 132 -9.58 11.29 -0.18
CA SER A 132 -9.68 9.88 -0.54
C SER A 132 -9.25 9.63 -1.99
N PHE A 133 -9.01 8.35 -2.31
CA PHE A 133 -8.77 7.98 -3.71
C PHE A 133 -9.88 8.48 -4.61
N LYS A 134 -9.53 8.94 -5.81
CA LYS A 134 -10.49 9.19 -6.88
C LYS A 134 -10.11 8.34 -8.07
N VAL A 135 -11.11 7.63 -8.57
CA VAL A 135 -10.94 6.71 -9.70
C VAL A 135 -11.94 7.08 -10.77
N ASP A 136 -11.44 7.38 -11.95
CA ASP A 136 -12.27 7.59 -13.13
C ASP A 136 -12.21 6.34 -14.00
N PHE A 137 -13.36 5.89 -14.51
CA PHE A 137 -13.44 4.80 -15.47
C PHE A 137 -13.33 5.36 -16.87
N GLU A 138 -12.40 4.83 -17.66
CA GLU A 138 -12.25 5.16 -19.06
C GLU A 138 -13.08 4.18 -19.90
N GLY A 139 -14.23 4.69 -20.39
CA GLY A 139 -15.10 3.95 -21.30
C GLY A 139 -15.98 2.89 -20.67
N GLN A 140 -16.81 2.25 -21.50
CA GLN A 140 -17.55 1.04 -21.10
C GLN A 140 -16.54 -0.11 -21.01
N PRO A 141 -16.53 -0.88 -19.91
CA PRO A 141 -15.69 -2.06 -19.86
C PRO A 141 -16.09 -3.01 -20.96
N HIS A 142 -15.20 -3.28 -21.91
CA HIS A 142 -15.34 -4.39 -22.83
C HIS A 142 -15.49 -5.69 -22.04
N GLU A 143 -16.16 -6.69 -22.60
CA GLU A 143 -16.27 -7.99 -21.97
C GLU A 143 -14.87 -8.46 -21.54
N GLY A 144 -14.68 -8.69 -20.25
CA GLY A 144 -13.44 -9.17 -19.66
C GLY A 144 -12.35 -8.13 -19.33
N ALA A 145 -12.52 -6.85 -19.69
CA ALA A 145 -11.57 -5.80 -19.36
C ALA A 145 -12.20 -4.69 -18.49
N CYS A 146 -11.40 -4.13 -17.58
CA CYS A 146 -11.80 -3.01 -16.75
C CYS A 146 -10.66 -1.97 -16.76
N TYR A 147 -10.91 -0.83 -17.41
CA TYR A 147 -9.96 0.27 -17.48
C TYR A 147 -10.36 1.34 -16.47
N TYR A 148 -9.42 1.75 -15.64
CA TYR A 148 -9.62 2.83 -14.69
C TYR A 148 -8.34 3.64 -14.50
N ARG A 149 -8.51 4.89 -14.12
CA ARG A 149 -7.42 5.81 -13.79
C ARG A 149 -7.60 6.33 -12.37
N ILE A 150 -6.56 6.24 -11.55
CA ILE A 150 -6.52 6.90 -10.25
C ILE A 150 -6.10 8.35 -10.46
N THR A 151 -7.04 9.29 -10.31
CA THR A 151 -6.81 10.73 -10.52
C THR A 151 -6.48 11.48 -9.24
N ARG A 152 -6.72 10.85 -8.08
CA ARG A 152 -6.29 11.33 -6.77
C ARG A 152 -5.84 10.15 -5.91
N CYS A 153 -4.63 10.26 -5.37
CA CYS A 153 -4.01 9.23 -4.54
C CYS A 153 -3.60 9.83 -3.18
N PRO A 154 -4.24 9.45 -2.07
CA PRO A 154 -3.87 9.94 -0.74
C PRO A 154 -2.45 9.55 -0.34
N ILE A 155 -1.96 8.40 -0.81
CA ILE A 155 -0.61 7.92 -0.54
C ILE A 155 0.42 8.87 -1.15
N CYS A 156 0.23 9.27 -2.42
CA CYS A 156 1.14 10.21 -3.11
C CYS A 156 1.16 11.57 -2.38
N ALA A 157 -0.01 12.11 -2.07
CA ALA A 157 -0.13 13.38 -1.38
C ALA A 157 0.50 13.36 0.03
N TYR A 158 0.39 12.22 0.72
CA TYR A 158 1.00 12.07 2.05
C TYR A 158 2.51 11.86 1.96
N ALA A 159 2.99 11.10 0.98
CA ALA A 159 4.41 10.91 0.73
C ALA A 159 5.12 12.24 0.42
N GLU A 160 4.48 13.11 -0.35
CA GLU A 160 4.97 14.47 -0.62
C GLU A 160 5.12 15.28 0.68
N LYS A 161 4.10 15.29 1.54
CA LYS A 161 4.14 15.96 2.85
C LYS A 161 5.24 15.41 3.76
N LEU A 162 5.56 14.13 3.65
CA LEU A 162 6.62 13.47 4.41
C LEU A 162 8.01 13.66 3.78
N GLY A 163 8.09 14.22 2.57
CA GLY A 163 9.32 14.35 1.79
C GLY A 163 9.93 13.00 1.43
N VAL A 164 9.08 12.03 1.02
CA VAL A 164 9.49 10.67 0.63
C VAL A 164 8.92 10.28 -0.74
N SER A 165 8.71 11.27 -1.61
CA SER A 165 8.14 11.07 -2.95
C SER A 165 8.99 10.15 -3.84
N GLU A 166 10.29 10.03 -3.55
CA GLU A 166 11.20 9.09 -4.22
C GLU A 166 10.80 7.63 -4.07
N LEU A 167 9.98 7.29 -3.07
CA LEU A 167 9.46 5.93 -2.90
C LEU A 167 8.23 5.65 -3.78
N MET A 168 7.58 6.69 -4.34
CA MET A 168 6.30 6.50 -5.04
C MET A 168 6.42 5.66 -6.31
N PRO A 169 7.45 5.77 -7.15
CA PRO A 169 7.62 4.88 -8.29
C PRO A 169 7.66 3.39 -7.90
N LEU A 170 8.22 3.08 -6.72
CA LEU A 170 8.33 1.71 -6.23
C LEU A 170 6.95 1.08 -5.93
N PHE A 171 5.97 1.91 -5.53
CA PHE A 171 4.62 1.41 -5.25
C PHE A 171 3.88 0.97 -6.50
N ARG A 172 4.25 1.44 -7.70
CA ARG A 172 3.70 0.93 -8.97
C ARG A 172 4.10 -0.52 -9.23
N GLU A 173 5.31 -0.90 -8.82
CA GLU A 173 5.79 -2.28 -8.98
C GLU A 173 5.07 -3.26 -8.03
N LEU A 174 4.45 -2.75 -6.95
CA LEU A 174 3.64 -3.59 -6.06
C LEU A 174 2.42 -4.17 -6.78
N ASP A 175 1.83 -3.39 -7.67
CA ASP A 175 0.67 -3.83 -8.44
C ASP A 175 1.05 -5.05 -9.30
N GLU A 176 2.24 -5.07 -9.89
CA GLU A 176 2.74 -6.23 -10.67
C GLU A 176 2.84 -7.48 -9.80
N VAL A 177 3.39 -7.38 -8.59
CA VAL A 177 3.54 -8.54 -7.68
C VAL A 177 2.22 -9.02 -7.11
N MET A 178 1.24 -8.12 -6.93
CA MET A 178 -0.08 -8.47 -6.40
C MET A 178 -1.02 -9.04 -7.46
N ILE A 179 -0.77 -8.73 -8.73
CA ILE A 179 -1.67 -8.99 -9.86
C ILE A 179 -1.19 -10.19 -10.71
N THR A 180 0.09 -10.53 -10.67
CA THR A 180 0.71 -11.67 -11.37
C THR A 180 1.11 -12.80 -10.42
#